data_38c35ff9e09e33b2142343665592b35a
#
_entry.id   38c35ff9e09e33b2142343665592b35a
#
_cell.length_a   1.000
_cell.length_b   1.000
_cell.length_c   1.000
_cell.angle_alpha   90.00
_cell.angle_beta   90.00
_cell.angle_gamma   90.00
#
_symmetry.space_group_name_H-M   'P 1'
#
loop_
_entity.id
_entity.type
_entity.pdbx_description
1 polymer ?
#
loop_
_entity_poly.entity_id
_entity_poly.type
_entity_poly.pdbx_seq_one_letter_code
_entity_poly.pdbx_strand_id
1 'polypeptide(L)'
;MSDILKTILAVKAQEVAAAQAIKPLAVVRAEAEQAEPARDFFAAIRSKIAAGQPAVIAEIKKASPSKGILRADFRPAEIAASYARHGAACLSVLTDAQFFQGSADYLQQARAACTIPVLRKDFMVDAYQVYQARAMGADCILLIAAALNLGRMR
;
A
#
# COMPACT_ATOMS: atom_id res chain seq x y z
N MET A 1 -4.34 -19.60 10.45
CA MET A 1 -3.32 -18.71 9.84
C MET A 1 -2.26 -19.59 9.21
N SER A 2 -1.88 -19.37 7.94
CA SER A 2 -0.82 -20.13 7.26
C SER A 2 0.56 -19.84 7.86
N ASP A 3 1.51 -20.78 7.77
CA ASP A 3 2.85 -20.60 8.35
C ASP A 3 3.62 -19.46 7.67
N ILE A 4 3.42 -19.26 6.37
CA ILE A 4 4.02 -18.14 5.65
C ILE A 4 3.50 -16.80 6.18
N LEU A 5 2.21 -16.65 6.48
CA LEU A 5 1.67 -15.42 7.04
C LEU A 5 2.24 -15.14 8.44
N LYS A 6 2.40 -16.16 9.29
CA LYS A 6 3.04 -15.99 10.60
C LYS A 6 4.47 -15.47 10.46
N THR A 7 5.24 -16.06 9.53
CA THR A 7 6.61 -15.64 9.24
C THR A 7 6.66 -14.16 8.78
N ILE A 8 5.80 -13.79 7.85
CA ILE A 8 5.72 -12.41 7.34
C ILE A 8 5.39 -11.43 8.47
N LEU A 9 4.40 -11.74 9.32
CA LEU A 9 4.00 -10.88 10.42
C LEU A 9 5.11 -10.72 11.47
N ALA A 10 5.88 -11.77 11.76
CA ALA A 10 7.01 -11.72 12.68
C ALA A 10 8.13 -10.79 12.13
N VAL A 11 8.46 -10.92 10.85
CA VAL A 11 9.43 -10.03 10.20
C VAL A 11 8.91 -8.59 10.19
N LYS A 12 7.65 -8.38 9.85
CA LYS A 12 7.05 -7.03 9.83
C LYS A 12 7.08 -6.35 11.21
N ALA A 13 6.84 -7.09 12.29
CA ALA A 13 6.97 -6.54 13.63
C ALA A 13 8.40 -6.06 13.94
N GLN A 14 9.42 -6.79 13.47
CA GLN A 14 10.82 -6.38 13.61
C GLN A 14 11.14 -5.14 12.76
N GLU A 15 10.65 -5.09 11.51
CA GLU A 15 10.80 -3.92 10.62
C GLU A 15 10.19 -2.66 11.24
N VAL A 16 8.99 -2.79 11.82
CA VAL A 16 8.32 -1.66 12.48
C VAL A 16 9.11 -1.19 13.70
N ALA A 17 9.58 -2.12 14.55
CA ALA A 17 10.39 -1.77 15.71
C ALA A 17 11.70 -1.05 15.32
N ALA A 18 12.38 -1.54 14.28
CA ALA A 18 13.57 -0.89 13.73
C ALA A 18 13.27 0.50 13.14
N ALA A 19 12.16 0.64 12.41
CA ALA A 19 11.74 1.92 11.86
C ALA A 19 11.40 2.94 12.96
N GLN A 20 10.73 2.52 14.04
CA GLN A 20 10.42 3.39 15.19
C GLN A 20 11.67 3.86 15.93
N ALA A 21 12.71 3.02 16.00
CA ALA A 21 13.98 3.39 16.61
C ALA A 21 14.73 4.47 15.80
N ILE A 22 14.61 4.43 14.46
CA ILE A 22 15.23 5.42 13.56
C ILE A 22 14.40 6.70 13.49
N LYS A 23 13.07 6.55 13.33
CA LYS A 23 12.12 7.66 13.18
C LYS A 23 10.97 7.47 14.17
N PRO A 24 10.97 8.18 15.30
CA PRO A 24 9.93 8.07 16.33
C PRO A 24 8.54 8.40 15.82
N LEU A 25 7.50 7.83 16.44
CA LEU A 25 6.10 8.02 16.06
C LEU A 25 5.70 9.50 15.91
N ALA A 26 6.16 10.36 16.81
CA ALA A 26 5.85 11.80 16.76
C ALA A 26 6.33 12.46 15.46
N VAL A 27 7.50 12.05 14.95
CA VAL A 27 8.05 12.58 13.69
C VAL A 27 7.25 12.08 12.49
N VAL A 28 6.98 10.77 12.42
CA VAL A 28 6.19 10.19 11.33
C VAL A 28 4.76 10.73 11.31
N ARG A 29 4.19 10.98 12.50
CA ARG A 29 2.87 11.61 12.62
C ARG A 29 2.87 13.03 12.06
N ALA A 30 3.86 13.84 12.42
CA ALA A 30 3.98 15.19 11.89
C ALA A 30 4.14 15.20 10.35
N GLU A 31 4.94 14.29 9.80
CA GLU A 31 5.07 14.12 8.33
C GLU A 31 3.73 13.72 7.69
N ALA A 32 2.98 12.82 8.31
CA ALA A 32 1.67 12.39 7.84
C ALA A 32 0.64 13.53 7.84
N GLU A 33 0.66 14.38 8.88
CA GLU A 33 -0.22 15.56 9.01
C GLU A 33 0.12 16.65 7.98
N GLN A 34 1.37 16.73 7.53
CA GLN A 34 1.85 17.67 6.51
C GLN A 34 1.72 17.13 5.07
N ALA A 35 1.44 15.83 4.91
CA ALA A 35 1.31 15.22 3.61
C ALA A 35 0.11 15.82 2.82
N GLU A 36 0.23 15.85 1.48
CA GLU A 36 -0.89 16.27 0.62
C GLU A 36 -2.18 15.51 0.99
N PRO A 37 -3.36 16.12 0.87
CA PRO A 37 -4.63 15.46 1.16
C PRO A 37 -4.75 14.11 0.46
N ALA A 38 -5.32 13.12 1.17
CA ALA A 38 -5.58 11.82 0.57
C ALA A 38 -6.62 11.95 -0.55
N ARG A 39 -6.40 11.25 -1.65
CA ARG A 39 -7.40 11.07 -2.70
C ARG A 39 -8.48 10.13 -2.19
N ASP A 40 -9.74 10.42 -2.49
CA ASP A 40 -10.87 9.63 -1.98
C ASP A 40 -10.98 8.28 -2.70
N PHE A 41 -10.41 7.25 -2.07
CA PHE A 41 -10.42 5.87 -2.58
C PHE A 41 -11.82 5.29 -2.70
N PHE A 42 -12.68 5.59 -1.73
CA PHE A 42 -14.05 5.10 -1.71
C PHE A 42 -14.91 5.78 -2.78
N ALA A 43 -14.82 7.11 -2.90
CA ALA A 43 -15.54 7.85 -3.94
C ALA A 43 -15.13 7.42 -5.35
N ALA A 44 -13.83 7.14 -5.59
CA ALA A 44 -13.36 6.65 -6.88
C ALA A 44 -14.02 5.32 -7.29
N ILE A 45 -14.13 4.36 -6.35
CA ILE A 45 -14.83 3.09 -6.58
C ILE A 45 -16.32 3.33 -6.82
N ARG A 46 -16.97 4.10 -5.96
CA ARG A 46 -18.41 4.38 -6.07
C ARG A 46 -18.79 5.08 -7.37
N SER A 47 -17.96 6.01 -7.82
CA SER A 47 -18.17 6.71 -9.10
C SER A 47 -18.21 5.76 -10.29
N LYS A 48 -17.30 4.77 -10.34
CA LYS A 48 -17.32 3.73 -11.39
C LYS A 48 -18.59 2.90 -11.35
N ILE A 49 -18.97 2.43 -10.15
CA ILE A 49 -20.18 1.62 -9.96
C ILE A 49 -21.41 2.42 -10.36
N ALA A 50 -21.53 3.68 -9.95
CA ALA A 50 -22.67 4.55 -10.30
C ALA A 50 -22.78 4.81 -11.81
N ALA A 51 -21.65 4.80 -12.52
CA ALA A 51 -21.60 4.90 -13.99
C ALA A 51 -21.85 3.57 -14.72
N GLY A 52 -22.20 2.49 -14.01
CA GLY A 52 -22.38 1.16 -14.60
C GLY A 52 -21.07 0.53 -15.12
N GLN A 53 -19.91 1.01 -14.66
CA GLN A 53 -18.59 0.53 -15.08
C GLN A 53 -17.96 -0.37 -14.02
N PRO A 54 -17.08 -1.30 -14.39
CA PRO A 54 -16.31 -2.09 -13.42
C PRO A 54 -15.37 -1.18 -12.63
N ALA A 55 -15.42 -1.30 -11.28
CA ALA A 55 -14.51 -0.60 -10.37
C ALA A 55 -13.29 -1.47 -10.08
N VAL A 56 -12.25 -1.33 -10.89
CA VAL A 56 -11.02 -2.13 -10.79
C VAL A 56 -10.01 -1.46 -9.88
N ILE A 57 -9.50 -2.20 -8.88
CA ILE A 57 -8.30 -1.88 -8.11
C ILE A 57 -7.14 -2.62 -8.78
N ALA A 58 -6.29 -1.91 -9.50
CA ALA A 58 -5.21 -2.51 -10.28
C ALA A 58 -3.93 -2.65 -9.43
N GLU A 59 -3.39 -3.87 -9.34
CA GLU A 59 -2.23 -4.17 -8.48
C GLU A 59 -0.91 -4.00 -9.24
N ILE A 60 0.02 -3.25 -8.62
CA ILE A 60 1.41 -3.06 -9.06
C ILE A 60 2.30 -3.91 -8.14
N LYS A 61 2.80 -5.05 -8.68
CA LYS A 61 3.56 -6.05 -7.94
C LYS A 61 4.73 -6.57 -8.75
N LYS A 62 5.94 -6.52 -8.17
CA LYS A 62 7.19 -7.00 -8.78
C LYS A 62 7.38 -8.50 -8.61
N ALA A 63 7.17 -8.99 -7.40
CA ALA A 63 7.41 -10.38 -7.02
C ALA A 63 6.40 -10.88 -5.99
N SER A 64 6.34 -12.18 -5.78
CA SER A 64 5.60 -12.80 -4.68
C SER A 64 6.29 -14.06 -4.18
N PRO A 65 6.08 -14.50 -2.90
CA PRO A 65 6.69 -15.71 -2.37
C PRO A 65 6.36 -16.98 -3.16
N SER A 66 5.16 -17.06 -3.73
CA SER A 66 4.67 -18.25 -4.43
C SER A 66 5.11 -18.34 -5.90
N LYS A 67 5.45 -17.20 -6.53
CA LYS A 67 5.74 -17.12 -7.99
C LYS A 67 7.09 -16.50 -8.31
N GLY A 68 7.85 -16.04 -7.31
CA GLY A 68 9.10 -15.33 -7.53
C GLY A 68 8.89 -13.99 -8.24
N ILE A 69 9.83 -13.63 -9.11
CA ILE A 69 9.79 -12.38 -9.87
C ILE A 69 8.74 -12.51 -11.00
N LEU A 70 7.74 -11.62 -10.96
CA LEU A 70 6.67 -11.53 -11.97
C LEU A 70 7.04 -10.55 -13.10
N ARG A 71 7.82 -9.51 -12.78
CA ARG A 71 8.29 -8.49 -13.72
C ARG A 71 9.75 -8.16 -13.44
N ALA A 72 10.66 -8.58 -14.32
CA ALA A 72 12.08 -8.26 -14.20
C ALA A 72 12.35 -6.77 -14.49
N ASP A 73 11.79 -6.25 -15.61
CA ASP A 73 11.75 -4.81 -15.91
C ASP A 73 10.51 -4.20 -15.23
N PHE A 74 10.73 -3.65 -14.04
CA PHE A 74 9.66 -3.14 -13.18
C PHE A 74 9.67 -1.61 -13.13
N ARG A 75 8.69 -1.00 -13.81
CA ARG A 75 8.53 0.45 -13.96
C ARG A 75 7.20 0.92 -13.38
N PRO A 76 7.12 1.17 -12.07
CA PRO A 76 5.87 1.49 -11.38
C PRO A 76 5.12 2.68 -11.97
N ALA A 77 5.83 3.74 -12.35
CA ALA A 77 5.23 4.94 -12.94
C ALA A 77 4.53 4.64 -14.27
N GLU A 78 5.17 3.90 -15.17
CA GLU A 78 4.60 3.55 -16.48
C GLU A 78 3.40 2.62 -16.33
N ILE A 79 3.48 1.65 -15.40
CA ILE A 79 2.39 0.73 -15.09
C ILE A 79 1.20 1.50 -14.51
N ALA A 80 1.43 2.42 -13.57
CA ALA A 80 0.39 3.24 -12.96
C ALA A 80 -0.32 4.12 -14.00
N ALA A 81 0.45 4.81 -14.85
CA ALA A 81 -0.10 5.63 -15.92
C ALA A 81 -0.92 4.79 -16.93
N SER A 82 -0.45 3.58 -17.25
CA SER A 82 -1.18 2.65 -18.12
C SER A 82 -2.50 2.23 -17.49
N TYR A 83 -2.51 1.78 -16.23
CA TYR A 83 -3.72 1.38 -15.53
C TYR A 83 -4.75 2.51 -15.44
N ALA A 84 -4.30 3.73 -15.11
CA ALA A 84 -5.17 4.89 -15.04
C ALA A 84 -5.82 5.21 -16.41
N ARG A 85 -5.02 5.22 -17.51
CA ARG A 85 -5.53 5.45 -18.87
C ARG A 85 -6.55 4.40 -19.31
N HIS A 86 -6.40 3.15 -18.85
CA HIS A 86 -7.30 2.06 -19.19
C HIS A 86 -8.46 1.88 -18.19
N GLY A 87 -8.72 2.89 -17.36
CA GLY A 87 -9.94 2.99 -16.58
C GLY A 87 -9.94 2.33 -15.23
N ALA A 88 -8.78 1.96 -14.68
CA ALA A 88 -8.70 1.54 -13.27
C ALA A 88 -9.28 2.62 -12.34
N ALA A 89 -10.04 2.22 -11.33
CA ALA A 89 -10.59 3.13 -10.34
C ALA A 89 -9.53 3.56 -9.32
N CYS A 90 -8.70 2.62 -8.90
CA CYS A 90 -7.65 2.80 -7.90
C CYS A 90 -6.44 1.91 -8.22
N LEU A 91 -5.30 2.20 -7.58
CA LEU A 91 -4.13 1.35 -7.58
C LEU A 91 -3.93 0.66 -6.24
N SER A 92 -3.28 -0.50 -6.26
CA SER A 92 -2.76 -1.20 -5.07
C SER A 92 -1.27 -1.47 -5.31
N VAL A 93 -0.39 -0.86 -4.49
CA VAL A 93 1.07 -0.95 -4.69
C VAL A 93 1.71 -1.70 -3.54
N LEU A 94 2.44 -2.77 -3.86
CA LEU A 94 3.19 -3.56 -2.89
C LEU A 94 4.36 -2.74 -2.34
N THR A 95 4.42 -2.60 -1.00
CA THR A 95 5.53 -1.92 -0.30
C THR A 95 6.37 -2.87 0.56
N ASP A 96 5.93 -4.11 0.78
CA ASP A 96 6.72 -5.12 1.47
C ASP A 96 7.99 -5.46 0.67
N ALA A 97 9.17 -5.26 1.30
CA ALA A 97 10.45 -5.43 0.62
C ALA A 97 10.89 -6.89 0.57
N GLN A 98 10.86 -7.59 1.70
CA GLN A 98 11.48 -8.91 1.82
C GLN A 98 10.75 -9.99 1.02
N PHE A 99 9.43 -10.01 1.04
CA PHE A 99 8.64 -11.08 0.44
C PHE A 99 8.08 -10.73 -0.94
N PHE A 100 7.89 -9.44 -1.23
CA PHE A 100 7.28 -8.97 -2.48
C PHE A 100 8.17 -8.05 -3.31
N GLN A 101 9.40 -7.78 -2.86
CA GLN A 101 10.33 -6.84 -3.50
C GLN A 101 9.68 -5.47 -3.79
N GLY A 102 8.79 -5.04 -2.89
CA GLY A 102 8.14 -3.74 -2.92
C GLY A 102 9.00 -2.64 -2.28
N SER A 103 8.55 -1.40 -2.38
CA SER A 103 9.17 -0.27 -1.67
C SER A 103 8.22 0.92 -1.57
N ALA A 104 8.48 1.83 -0.62
CA ALA A 104 7.80 3.11 -0.52
C ALA A 104 7.99 3.96 -1.79
N ASP A 105 9.19 3.91 -2.37
CA ASP A 105 9.53 4.62 -3.60
C ASP A 105 8.65 4.19 -4.79
N TYR A 106 8.32 2.90 -4.92
CA TYR A 106 7.41 2.41 -5.95
C TYR A 106 6.00 2.98 -5.80
N LEU A 107 5.51 3.14 -4.56
CA LEU A 107 4.23 3.76 -4.29
C LEU A 107 4.25 5.25 -4.68
N GLN A 108 5.32 5.96 -4.32
CA GLN A 108 5.49 7.38 -4.65
C GLN A 108 5.57 7.60 -6.16
N GLN A 109 6.34 6.79 -6.88
CA GLN A 109 6.41 6.81 -8.35
C GLN A 109 5.04 6.55 -8.99
N ALA A 110 4.31 5.55 -8.52
CA ALA A 110 2.98 5.25 -9.04
C ALA A 110 2.00 6.39 -8.80
N ARG A 111 2.00 6.98 -7.58
CA ARG A 111 1.15 8.10 -7.22
C ARG A 111 1.44 9.36 -8.05
N ALA A 112 2.71 9.65 -8.30
CA ALA A 112 3.12 10.82 -9.11
C ALA A 112 2.72 10.68 -10.59
N ALA A 113 2.61 9.45 -11.09
CA ALA A 113 2.32 9.18 -12.50
C ALA A 113 0.84 9.20 -12.86
N CYS A 114 -0.08 9.35 -11.89
CA CYS A 114 -1.52 9.35 -12.15
C CYS A 114 -2.29 10.11 -11.07
N THR A 115 -3.59 10.34 -11.32
CA THR A 115 -4.49 11.06 -10.40
C THR A 115 -5.42 10.13 -9.60
N ILE A 116 -5.49 8.83 -9.93
CA ILE A 116 -6.33 7.88 -9.21
C ILE A 116 -5.73 7.53 -7.84
N PRO A 117 -6.57 7.17 -6.84
CA PRO A 117 -6.11 6.86 -5.49
C PRO A 117 -5.22 5.63 -5.42
N VAL A 118 -4.28 5.63 -4.45
CA VAL A 118 -3.28 4.57 -4.27
C VAL A 118 -3.38 3.94 -2.88
N LEU A 119 -3.59 2.62 -2.84
CA LEU A 119 -3.56 1.81 -1.62
C LEU A 119 -2.14 1.29 -1.38
N ARG A 120 -1.64 1.47 -0.15
CA ARG A 120 -0.46 0.76 0.33
C ARG A 120 -0.79 -0.70 0.60
N LYS A 121 -0.27 -1.61 -0.21
CA LYS A 121 -0.40 -3.06 -0.04
C LYS A 121 0.76 -3.59 0.78
N ASP A 122 0.52 -3.78 2.06
CA ASP A 122 1.51 -4.25 3.04
C ASP A 122 0.81 -5.01 4.18
N PHE A 123 1.57 -5.55 5.13
CA PHE A 123 1.07 -6.23 6.32
C PHE A 123 1.05 -5.26 7.50
N MET A 124 -0.13 -4.74 7.82
CA MET A 124 -0.32 -3.80 8.93
C MET A 124 -0.37 -4.57 10.25
N VAL A 125 0.57 -4.28 11.14
CA VAL A 125 0.69 -4.90 12.49
C VAL A 125 0.73 -3.86 13.60
N ASP A 126 0.94 -2.58 13.27
CA ASP A 126 1.08 -1.49 14.25
C ASP A 126 0.51 -0.18 13.70
N ALA A 127 -0.05 0.66 14.59
CA ALA A 127 -0.59 1.98 14.23
C ALA A 127 0.47 2.92 13.62
N TYR A 128 1.74 2.73 13.95
CA TYR A 128 2.86 3.44 13.33
C TYR A 128 2.81 3.39 11.80
N GLN A 129 2.47 2.22 11.23
CA GLN A 129 2.41 2.02 9.79
C GLN A 129 1.28 2.82 9.12
N VAL A 130 0.23 3.21 9.85
CA VAL A 130 -0.85 4.06 9.33
C VAL A 130 -0.30 5.45 9.02
N TYR A 131 0.42 6.05 9.98
CA TYR A 131 1.10 7.34 9.77
C TYR A 131 2.19 7.23 8.71
N GLN A 132 2.97 6.17 8.73
CA GLN A 132 3.99 5.90 7.72
C GLN A 132 3.38 5.79 6.31
N ALA A 133 2.24 5.12 6.17
CA ALA A 133 1.52 5.03 4.89
C ALA A 133 1.10 6.41 4.40
N ARG A 134 0.56 7.25 5.29
CA ARG A 134 0.16 8.60 4.93
C ARG A 134 1.36 9.47 4.56
N ALA A 135 2.45 9.41 5.32
CA ALA A 135 3.68 10.16 5.07
C ALA A 135 4.31 9.81 3.71
N MET A 136 4.23 8.54 3.26
CA MET A 136 4.72 8.14 1.94
C MET A 136 3.74 8.47 0.79
N GLY A 137 2.54 9.00 1.09
CA GLY A 137 1.56 9.42 0.11
C GLY A 137 0.46 8.39 -0.20
N ALA A 138 0.32 7.31 0.57
CA ALA A 138 -0.80 6.39 0.38
C ALA A 138 -2.14 7.06 0.72
N ASP A 139 -3.17 6.75 -0.05
CA ASP A 139 -4.52 7.25 0.15
C ASP A 139 -5.38 6.28 0.96
N CYS A 140 -4.97 5.00 1.01
CA CYS A 140 -5.67 3.91 1.69
C CYS A 140 -4.65 2.86 2.15
N ILE A 141 -5.02 2.05 3.13
CA ILE A 141 -4.26 0.87 3.61
C ILE A 141 -5.11 -0.38 3.54
N LEU A 142 -4.49 -1.56 3.59
CA LEU A 142 -5.15 -2.84 3.70
C LEU A 142 -5.04 -3.39 5.12
N LEU A 143 -6.15 -3.76 5.73
CA LEU A 143 -6.18 -4.50 6.99
C LEU A 143 -6.49 -5.97 6.71
N ILE A 144 -5.64 -6.88 7.20
CA ILE A 144 -5.79 -8.31 7.03
C ILE A 144 -6.46 -8.88 8.28
N ALA A 145 -7.72 -9.28 8.19
CA ALA A 145 -8.50 -9.79 9.31
C ALA A 145 -7.86 -11.02 10.01
N ALA A 146 -7.14 -11.86 9.25
CA ALA A 146 -6.40 -12.99 9.79
C ALA A 146 -5.15 -12.61 10.59
N ALA A 147 -4.67 -11.35 10.44
CA ALA A 147 -3.46 -10.84 11.09
C ALA A 147 -3.76 -9.95 12.31
N LEU A 148 -4.98 -9.43 12.42
CA LEU A 148 -5.37 -8.42 13.42
C LEU A 148 -6.55 -8.92 14.25
N ASN A 149 -6.55 -8.62 15.54
CA ASN A 149 -7.75 -8.77 16.37
C ASN A 149 -8.69 -7.56 16.20
N LEU A 150 -9.95 -7.70 16.64
CA LEU A 150 -10.97 -6.65 16.50
C LEU A 150 -10.56 -5.32 17.14
N GLY A 151 -9.83 -5.34 18.26
CA GLY A 151 -9.37 -4.13 18.94
C GLY A 151 -8.32 -3.34 18.15
N ARG A 152 -7.53 -4.02 17.31
CA ARG A 152 -6.53 -3.37 16.44
C ARG A 152 -7.10 -2.93 15.08
N MET A 153 -8.28 -3.42 14.72
CA MET A 153 -8.97 -3.01 13.48
C MET A 153 -9.88 -1.80 13.67
N ARG A 154 -10.11 -1.39 14.91
CA ARG A 154 -10.89 -0.20 15.31
C ARG A 154 -9.97 0.97 15.66
#